data_5fbdd870a938d39a74654f0fbf523131
#
_entry.id   5fbdd870a938d39a74654f0fbf523131
#
_cell.length_a   1.000
_cell.length_b   1.000
_cell.length_c   1.000
_cell.angle_alpha   90.00
_cell.angle_beta   90.00
_cell.angle_gamma   90.00
#
_symmetry.space_group_name_H-M   'P 1'
#
loop_
_entity.id
_entity.type
_entity.pdbx_description
1 polymer ?
#
loop_
_entity_poly.entity_id
_entity_poly.type
_entity_poly.pdbx_seq_one_letter_code
_entity_poly.pdbx_strand_id
1 'polypeptide(L)'
;MESEHFISWVAITDYLLTNWLTIINSFLILIIIPIINVICEHKLAKKMELYKSELNKDMEIYKIKLSIEQNKNFSFSKMEYEILREVWIKFIDLYYSFIETTSKIRSYPDVNMISEEELNSIIDRIEYINEYEKNTIRESKNKQQEINNAIDNMNIYKTYNVIHNCLKYIDSHSIFLKPSVKNEFDKTIESIRNILIDYEVCIKAIHRHPEKMKELYMKINKEIAVSKKKLEDEVQGILFPNI
;
A
#
# COMPACT_ATOMS: atom_id res chain seq x y z
N MET A 1 -99.36 53.88 -1.23
CA MET A 1 -98.40 52.84 -1.60
C MET A 1 -97.09 53.42 -2.14
N GLU A 2 -97.04 54.54 -2.81
CA GLU A 2 -95.79 55.15 -3.32
C GLU A 2 -94.91 55.83 -2.24
N SER A 3 -95.46 56.31 -1.16
CA SER A 3 -94.72 56.99 -0.11
C SER A 3 -93.86 56.06 0.77
N GLU A 4 -94.28 54.82 0.97
CA GLU A 4 -93.55 53.86 1.77
C GLU A 4 -92.27 53.34 1.03
N HIS A 5 -92.36 53.21 -0.28
CA HIS A 5 -91.21 52.85 -1.09
C HIS A 5 -90.13 53.94 -1.15
N PHE A 6 -90.55 55.20 -1.17
CA PHE A 6 -89.66 56.33 -1.23
C PHE A 6 -88.87 56.50 0.08
N ILE A 7 -89.53 56.34 1.23
CA ILE A 7 -88.85 56.39 2.56
C ILE A 7 -87.88 55.27 2.71
N SER A 8 -88.15 54.08 2.19
CA SER A 8 -87.23 52.93 2.19
C SER A 8 -85.98 53.18 1.36
N TRP A 9 -86.10 53.79 0.20
CA TRP A 9 -84.97 54.11 -0.64
C TRP A 9 -84.07 55.21 -0.05
N VAL A 10 -84.61 56.24 0.58
CA VAL A 10 -83.87 57.29 1.26
C VAL A 10 -83.08 56.71 2.46
N ALA A 11 -83.71 55.86 3.24
CA ALA A 11 -83.00 55.20 4.37
C ALA A 11 -81.91 54.30 3.93
N ILE A 12 -82.04 53.59 2.82
CA ILE A 12 -80.97 52.73 2.25
C ILE A 12 -79.85 53.56 1.69
N THR A 13 -80.07 54.65 1.03
CA THR A 13 -79.05 55.55 0.49
C THR A 13 -78.31 56.26 1.59
N ASP A 14 -79.00 56.71 2.66
CA ASP A 14 -78.31 57.30 3.83
C ASP A 14 -77.45 56.33 4.60
N TYR A 15 -77.93 55.08 4.77
CA TYR A 15 -77.14 54.00 5.36
C TYR A 15 -75.91 53.68 4.52
N LEU A 16 -76.05 53.60 3.20
CA LEU A 16 -74.90 53.37 2.30
C LEU A 16 -73.93 54.55 2.29
N LEU A 17 -74.42 55.79 2.32
CA LEU A 17 -73.60 57.01 2.39
C LEU A 17 -72.84 57.11 3.72
N THR A 18 -73.48 56.76 4.83
CA THR A 18 -72.82 56.82 6.18
C THR A 18 -71.85 55.71 6.42
N ASN A 19 -72.06 54.51 5.84
CA ASN A 19 -71.24 53.35 6.06
C ASN A 19 -70.35 53.00 4.86
N TRP A 20 -70.34 53.84 3.80
CA TRP A 20 -69.56 53.54 2.58
C TRP A 20 -68.09 53.27 2.82
N LEU A 21 -67.45 53.97 3.74
CA LEU A 21 -66.04 53.77 4.13
C LEU A 21 -65.84 52.39 4.75
N THR A 22 -66.75 51.92 5.58
CA THR A 22 -66.67 50.61 6.24
C THR A 22 -66.90 49.48 5.21
N ILE A 23 -67.81 49.68 4.25
CA ILE A 23 -68.11 48.73 3.16
C ILE A 23 -66.91 48.64 2.24
N ILE A 24 -66.30 49.76 1.84
CA ILE A 24 -65.08 49.76 1.00
C ILE A 24 -63.89 49.10 1.74
N ASN A 25 -63.65 49.43 3.01
CA ASN A 25 -62.61 48.79 3.78
C ASN A 25 -62.84 47.28 3.90
N SER A 26 -64.05 46.82 4.15
CA SER A 26 -64.32 45.38 4.21
C SER A 26 -64.07 44.68 2.87
N PHE A 27 -64.46 45.34 1.77
CA PHE A 27 -64.22 44.83 0.42
C PHE A 27 -62.75 44.82 0.05
N LEU A 28 -61.96 45.86 0.43
CA LEU A 28 -60.55 45.95 0.25
C LEU A 28 -59.81 44.82 1.03
N ILE A 29 -60.17 44.59 2.29
CA ILE A 29 -59.62 43.53 3.11
C ILE A 29 -59.94 42.16 2.47
N LEU A 30 -61.10 41.90 2.02
CA LEU A 30 -61.60 40.65 1.47
C LEU A 30 -60.90 40.28 0.14
N ILE A 31 -60.48 41.28 -0.65
CA ILE A 31 -59.79 41.09 -1.95
C ILE A 31 -58.28 41.21 -1.81
N ILE A 32 -57.78 42.19 -1.07
CA ILE A 32 -56.34 42.48 -1.01
C ILE A 32 -55.58 41.42 -0.22
N ILE A 33 -56.15 40.92 0.87
CA ILE A 33 -55.45 39.89 1.70
C ILE A 33 -55.18 38.59 0.90
N PRO A 34 -56.21 38.03 0.20
CA PRO A 34 -55.93 36.84 -0.64
C PRO A 34 -54.88 37.09 -1.73
N ILE A 35 -54.92 38.25 -2.39
CA ILE A 35 -53.94 38.60 -3.44
C ILE A 35 -52.53 38.68 -2.87
N ILE A 36 -52.36 39.33 -1.72
CA ILE A 36 -51.06 39.41 -1.05
C ILE A 36 -50.56 38.01 -0.66
N ASN A 37 -51.43 37.15 -0.11
CA ASN A 37 -51.07 35.80 0.26
C ASN A 37 -50.59 34.99 -0.95
N VAL A 38 -51.33 35.03 -2.08
CA VAL A 38 -50.91 34.32 -3.31
C VAL A 38 -49.56 34.83 -3.83
N ILE A 39 -49.31 36.14 -3.80
CA ILE A 39 -48.03 36.74 -4.21
C ILE A 39 -46.89 36.30 -3.26
N CYS A 40 -47.15 36.28 -1.96
CA CYS A 40 -46.17 35.85 -0.95
C CYS A 40 -45.88 34.36 -1.10
N GLU A 41 -46.87 33.51 -1.25
CA GLU A 41 -46.71 32.09 -1.48
C GLU A 41 -45.91 31.81 -2.76
N HIS A 42 -46.23 32.49 -3.86
CA HIS A 42 -45.50 32.34 -5.10
C HIS A 42 -44.01 32.77 -5.00
N LYS A 43 -43.75 33.90 -4.33
CA LYS A 43 -42.35 34.34 -4.06
C LYS A 43 -41.61 33.40 -3.14
N LEU A 44 -42.28 32.87 -2.12
CA LEU A 44 -41.68 31.88 -1.20
C LEU A 44 -41.36 30.56 -1.92
N ALA A 45 -42.35 30.06 -2.72
CA ALA A 45 -42.16 28.84 -3.51
C ALA A 45 -40.97 28.98 -4.47
N LYS A 46 -40.85 30.10 -5.19
CA LYS A 46 -39.72 30.36 -6.08
C LYS A 46 -38.38 30.43 -5.34
N LYS A 47 -38.31 31.07 -4.17
CA LYS A 47 -37.10 31.07 -3.33
C LYS A 47 -36.74 29.68 -2.82
N MET A 48 -37.74 28.90 -2.41
CA MET A 48 -37.54 27.52 -1.96
C MET A 48 -37.01 26.61 -3.09
N GLU A 49 -37.50 26.81 -4.31
CA GLU A 49 -37.04 26.05 -5.47
C GLU A 49 -35.61 26.40 -5.84
N LEU A 50 -35.22 27.68 -5.82
CA LEU A 50 -33.85 28.13 -6.00
C LEU A 50 -32.93 27.54 -4.92
N TYR A 51 -33.32 27.61 -3.66
CA TYR A 51 -32.56 27.07 -2.55
C TYR A 51 -32.38 25.54 -2.65
N LYS A 52 -33.47 24.82 -3.03
CA LYS A 52 -33.37 23.37 -3.31
C LYS A 52 -32.40 23.06 -4.48
N SER A 53 -32.43 23.89 -5.53
CA SER A 53 -31.53 23.72 -6.67
C SER A 53 -30.07 23.94 -6.27
N GLU A 54 -29.76 24.98 -5.48
CA GLU A 54 -28.44 25.24 -4.96
C GLU A 54 -27.96 24.11 -4.03
N LEU A 55 -28.81 23.69 -3.10
CA LEU A 55 -28.49 22.58 -2.19
C LEU A 55 -28.24 21.27 -2.94
N ASN A 56 -29.01 20.98 -3.99
CA ASN A 56 -28.76 19.79 -4.81
C ASN A 56 -27.43 19.85 -5.56
N LYS A 57 -27.06 21.01 -6.09
CA LYS A 57 -25.75 21.22 -6.73
C LYS A 57 -24.61 21.00 -5.74
N ASP A 58 -24.71 21.57 -4.54
CA ASP A 58 -23.70 21.41 -3.50
C ASP A 58 -23.56 19.95 -3.05
N MET A 59 -24.70 19.26 -2.91
CA MET A 59 -24.71 17.82 -2.59
C MET A 59 -24.08 16.99 -3.71
N GLU A 60 -24.31 17.33 -4.96
CA GLU A 60 -23.71 16.63 -6.11
C GLU A 60 -22.19 16.83 -6.15
N ILE A 61 -21.72 18.07 -5.96
CA ILE A 61 -20.29 18.39 -5.84
C ILE A 61 -19.65 17.63 -4.67
N TYR A 62 -20.32 17.58 -3.53
CA TYR A 62 -19.82 16.83 -2.37
C TYR A 62 -19.74 15.34 -2.65
N LYS A 63 -20.75 14.73 -3.28
CA LYS A 63 -20.71 13.31 -3.70
C LYS A 63 -19.56 13.01 -4.66
N ILE A 64 -19.33 13.90 -5.63
CA ILE A 64 -18.21 13.76 -6.58
C ILE A 64 -16.87 13.82 -5.83
N LYS A 65 -16.68 14.80 -4.94
CA LYS A 65 -15.45 14.90 -4.12
C LYS A 65 -15.22 13.66 -3.27
N LEU A 66 -16.26 13.17 -2.60
CA LEU A 66 -16.20 11.96 -1.79
C LEU A 66 -15.83 10.72 -2.63
N SER A 67 -16.43 10.58 -3.80
CA SER A 67 -16.15 9.50 -4.75
C SER A 67 -14.68 9.54 -5.24
N ILE A 68 -14.15 10.73 -5.55
CA ILE A 68 -12.75 10.89 -5.95
C ILE A 68 -11.81 10.48 -4.80
N GLU A 69 -12.12 10.90 -3.59
CA GLU A 69 -11.30 10.58 -2.42
C GLU A 69 -11.34 9.07 -2.10
N GLN A 70 -12.52 8.45 -2.15
CA GLN A 70 -12.67 7.00 -1.99
C GLN A 70 -11.90 6.23 -3.07
N ASN A 71 -11.97 6.64 -4.33
CA ASN A 71 -11.24 6.01 -5.42
C ASN A 71 -9.71 6.14 -5.27
N LYS A 72 -9.23 7.31 -4.82
CA LYS A 72 -7.80 7.51 -4.51
C LYS A 72 -7.33 6.58 -3.39
N ASN A 73 -8.08 6.53 -2.29
CA ASN A 73 -7.75 5.66 -1.15
C ASN A 73 -7.78 4.19 -1.52
N PHE A 74 -8.77 3.75 -2.30
CA PHE A 74 -8.87 2.39 -2.80
C PHE A 74 -7.70 2.03 -3.71
N SER A 75 -7.36 2.90 -4.66
CA SER A 75 -6.23 2.68 -5.58
C SER A 75 -4.90 2.63 -4.84
N PHE A 76 -4.69 3.51 -3.84
CA PHE A 76 -3.49 3.50 -3.02
C PHE A 76 -3.38 2.22 -2.18
N SER A 77 -4.46 1.81 -1.52
CA SER A 77 -4.48 0.57 -0.73
C SER A 77 -4.24 -0.68 -1.59
N LYS A 78 -4.76 -0.70 -2.81
CA LYS A 78 -4.49 -1.78 -3.76
C LYS A 78 -3.00 -1.84 -4.14
N MET A 79 -2.39 -0.69 -4.45
CA MET A 79 -0.96 -0.61 -4.76
C MET A 79 -0.09 -1.00 -3.55
N GLU A 80 -0.43 -0.54 -2.35
CA GLU A 80 0.25 -0.94 -1.10
C GLU A 80 0.24 -2.46 -0.93
N TYR A 81 -0.91 -3.10 -1.13
CA TYR A 81 -1.06 -4.55 -1.04
C TYR A 81 -0.20 -5.29 -2.08
N GLU A 82 -0.25 -4.88 -3.35
CA GLU A 82 0.51 -5.50 -4.43
C GLU A 82 2.02 -5.37 -4.19
N ILE A 83 2.48 -4.19 -3.78
CA ILE A 83 3.89 -3.93 -3.50
C ILE A 83 4.35 -4.72 -2.27
N LEU A 84 3.58 -4.73 -1.19
CA LEU A 84 3.93 -5.49 0.01
C LEU A 84 4.06 -6.99 -0.28
N ARG A 85 3.16 -7.54 -1.09
CA ARG A 85 3.24 -8.93 -1.55
C ARG A 85 4.53 -9.21 -2.34
N GLU A 86 4.89 -8.32 -3.28
CA GLU A 86 6.12 -8.48 -4.08
C GLU A 86 7.38 -8.33 -3.23
N VAL A 87 7.39 -7.39 -2.28
CA VAL A 87 8.50 -7.25 -1.30
C VAL A 87 8.65 -8.53 -0.50
N TRP A 88 7.54 -9.11 -0.04
CA TRP A 88 7.56 -10.38 0.69
C TRP A 88 8.14 -11.52 -0.14
N ILE A 89 7.73 -11.66 -1.41
CA ILE A 89 8.27 -12.68 -2.33
C ILE A 89 9.79 -12.51 -2.47
N LYS A 90 10.28 -11.29 -2.74
CA LYS A 90 11.71 -11.02 -2.87
C LYS A 90 12.50 -11.27 -1.58
N PHE A 91 11.90 -10.97 -0.44
CA PHE A 91 12.49 -11.29 0.85
C PHE A 91 12.57 -12.81 1.10
N ILE A 92 11.56 -13.56 0.72
CA ILE A 92 11.56 -15.03 0.82
C ILE A 92 12.62 -15.64 -0.10
N ASP A 93 12.78 -15.13 -1.34
CA ASP A 93 13.86 -15.55 -2.24
C ASP A 93 15.23 -15.28 -1.63
N LEU A 94 15.41 -14.10 -1.04
CA LEU A 94 16.63 -13.77 -0.29
C LEU A 94 16.86 -14.72 0.88
N TYR A 95 15.84 -14.96 1.69
CA TYR A 95 15.95 -15.85 2.86
C TYR A 95 16.39 -17.26 2.46
N TYR A 96 15.77 -17.84 1.42
CA TYR A 96 16.17 -19.16 0.95
C TYR A 96 17.55 -19.19 0.32
N SER A 97 17.92 -18.19 -0.48
CA SER A 97 19.29 -18.06 -1.01
C SER A 97 20.33 -17.99 0.11
N PHE A 98 20.03 -17.23 1.17
CA PHE A 98 20.89 -17.13 2.35
C PHE A 98 21.00 -18.47 3.11
N ILE A 99 19.88 -19.16 3.36
CA ILE A 99 19.88 -20.46 4.04
C ILE A 99 20.65 -21.52 3.23
N GLU A 100 20.46 -21.55 1.91
CA GLU A 100 21.19 -22.45 1.02
C GLU A 100 22.68 -22.19 1.07
N THR A 101 23.08 -20.93 0.93
CA THR A 101 24.50 -20.51 0.99
C THR A 101 25.16 -20.80 2.33
N THR A 102 24.42 -20.67 3.43
CA THR A 102 24.96 -20.93 4.79
C THR A 102 24.67 -22.34 5.31
N SER A 103 24.14 -23.25 4.48
CA SER A 103 23.84 -24.62 4.88
C SER A 103 25.06 -25.38 5.32
N LYS A 104 24.90 -26.22 6.35
CA LYS A 104 25.95 -27.15 6.81
C LYS A 104 26.17 -28.31 5.84
N ILE A 105 25.10 -28.70 5.15
CA ILE A 105 25.10 -29.81 4.20
C ILE A 105 25.28 -29.21 2.82
N ARG A 106 26.39 -29.50 2.18
CA ARG A 106 26.75 -29.06 0.83
C ARG A 106 27.13 -30.25 -0.01
N SER A 107 26.70 -30.25 -1.23
CA SER A 107 27.09 -31.20 -2.25
C SER A 107 28.10 -30.52 -3.17
N TYR A 108 29.30 -31.02 -3.20
CA TYR A 108 30.33 -30.60 -4.15
C TYR A 108 30.59 -31.73 -5.14
N PRO A 109 30.98 -31.42 -6.39
CA PRO A 109 31.41 -32.44 -7.33
C PRO A 109 32.69 -33.12 -6.78
N ASP A 110 32.72 -34.44 -6.82
CA ASP A 110 33.94 -35.17 -6.46
C ASP A 110 34.88 -35.20 -7.68
N VAL A 111 35.95 -34.42 -7.60
CA VAL A 111 36.93 -34.27 -8.68
C VAL A 111 37.59 -35.62 -9.07
N ASN A 112 37.65 -36.59 -8.15
CA ASN A 112 38.23 -37.90 -8.42
C ASN A 112 37.27 -38.85 -9.17
N MET A 113 36.01 -38.54 -9.20
CA MET A 113 34.94 -39.35 -9.82
C MET A 113 34.49 -38.84 -11.19
N ILE A 114 34.98 -37.68 -11.64
CA ILE A 114 34.59 -37.04 -12.90
C ILE A 114 35.77 -37.01 -13.88
N SER A 115 35.46 -37.00 -15.18
CA SER A 115 36.47 -36.85 -16.22
C SER A 115 37.02 -35.43 -16.26
N GLU A 116 38.20 -35.25 -16.88
CA GLU A 116 38.83 -33.95 -17.03
C GLU A 116 37.97 -32.99 -17.87
N GLU A 117 37.24 -33.52 -18.82
CA GLU A 117 36.28 -32.73 -19.66
C GLU A 117 35.11 -32.24 -18.82
N GLU A 118 34.52 -33.08 -17.98
CA GLU A 118 33.42 -32.72 -17.06
C GLU A 118 33.92 -31.71 -16.02
N LEU A 119 35.15 -31.89 -15.49
CA LEU A 119 35.79 -30.97 -14.57
C LEU A 119 35.93 -29.59 -15.20
N ASN A 120 36.44 -29.49 -16.41
CA ASN A 120 36.58 -28.22 -17.13
C ASN A 120 35.21 -27.59 -17.39
N SER A 121 34.21 -28.38 -17.74
CA SER A 121 32.83 -27.88 -17.89
C SER A 121 32.26 -27.28 -16.58
N ILE A 122 32.58 -27.90 -15.43
CA ILE A 122 32.18 -27.36 -14.12
C ILE A 122 32.88 -26.04 -13.85
N ILE A 123 34.22 -25.96 -14.05
CA ILE A 123 34.99 -24.76 -13.85
C ILE A 123 34.48 -23.61 -14.74
N ASP A 124 34.16 -23.91 -16.00
CA ASP A 124 33.64 -22.90 -16.94
C ASP A 124 32.30 -22.33 -16.52
N ARG A 125 31.46 -23.10 -15.83
CA ARG A 125 30.15 -22.66 -15.30
C ARG A 125 30.25 -21.88 -14.00
N ILE A 126 31.40 -21.83 -13.34
CA ILE A 126 31.56 -21.03 -12.14
C ILE A 126 31.51 -19.55 -12.55
N GLU A 127 30.48 -18.86 -12.12
CA GLU A 127 30.33 -17.43 -12.30
C GLU A 127 31.15 -16.64 -11.28
N TYR A 128 31.37 -15.34 -11.55
CA TYR A 128 32.07 -14.38 -10.67
C TYR A 128 33.55 -14.65 -10.46
N ILE A 129 34.18 -15.53 -11.27
CA ILE A 129 35.63 -15.71 -11.35
C ILE A 129 36.12 -15.43 -12.78
N ASN A 130 37.29 -14.85 -12.90
CA ASN A 130 37.89 -14.54 -14.19
C ASN A 130 38.66 -15.75 -14.77
N GLU A 131 39.07 -15.66 -16.04
CA GLU A 131 39.80 -16.75 -16.71
C GLU A 131 41.13 -17.08 -16.08
N TYR A 132 41.80 -16.11 -15.44
CA TYR A 132 43.03 -16.37 -14.71
C TYR A 132 42.78 -17.27 -13.49
N GLU A 133 41.74 -16.99 -12.73
CA GLU A 133 41.31 -17.81 -11.58
C GLU A 133 40.88 -19.21 -12.03
N LYS A 134 40.12 -19.33 -13.14
CA LYS A 134 39.74 -20.64 -13.72
C LYS A 134 40.98 -21.45 -14.08
N ASN A 135 41.99 -20.84 -14.71
CA ASN A 135 43.22 -21.51 -15.06
C ASN A 135 44.00 -21.91 -13.81
N THR A 136 44.06 -21.09 -12.79
CA THR A 136 44.66 -21.42 -11.49
C THR A 136 44.01 -22.66 -10.89
N ILE A 137 42.69 -22.80 -10.95
CA ILE A 137 41.98 -24.00 -10.48
C ILE A 137 42.38 -25.23 -11.32
N ARG A 138 42.44 -25.11 -12.65
CA ARG A 138 42.81 -26.21 -13.56
C ARG A 138 44.22 -26.73 -13.29
N GLU A 139 45.16 -25.83 -12.96
CA GLU A 139 46.56 -26.13 -12.70
C GLU A 139 46.84 -26.51 -11.25
N SER A 140 45.89 -26.30 -10.34
CA SER A 140 46.09 -26.56 -8.91
C SER A 140 46.32 -28.03 -8.62
N LYS A 141 47.25 -28.31 -7.69
CA LYS A 141 47.47 -29.66 -7.12
C LYS A 141 46.31 -30.08 -6.20
N ASN A 142 45.57 -29.13 -5.67
CA ASN A 142 44.45 -29.36 -4.76
C ASN A 142 43.14 -28.92 -5.39
N LYS A 143 42.83 -29.47 -6.59
CA LYS A 143 41.67 -29.08 -7.41
C LYS A 143 40.34 -29.13 -6.64
N GLN A 144 40.16 -30.16 -5.81
CA GLN A 144 38.92 -30.33 -5.02
C GLN A 144 38.66 -29.14 -4.10
N GLN A 145 39.68 -28.70 -3.37
CA GLN A 145 39.55 -27.58 -2.44
C GLN A 145 39.31 -26.27 -3.18
N GLU A 146 40.03 -26.02 -4.29
CA GLU A 146 39.86 -24.81 -5.07
C GLU A 146 38.48 -24.72 -5.72
N ILE A 147 37.94 -25.83 -6.23
CA ILE A 147 36.59 -25.88 -6.78
C ILE A 147 35.55 -25.64 -5.69
N ASN A 148 35.67 -26.28 -4.53
CA ASN A 148 34.78 -26.08 -3.42
C ASN A 148 34.76 -24.60 -2.98
N ASN A 149 35.97 -24.01 -2.84
CA ASN A 149 36.12 -22.58 -2.50
C ASN A 149 35.45 -21.67 -3.56
N ALA A 150 35.66 -21.98 -4.84
CA ALA A 150 35.09 -21.20 -5.94
C ALA A 150 33.58 -21.30 -5.97
N ILE A 151 33.00 -22.49 -5.74
CA ILE A 151 31.54 -22.68 -5.64
C ILE A 151 31.00 -21.94 -4.44
N ASP A 152 31.66 -21.98 -3.29
CA ASP A 152 31.25 -21.27 -2.09
C ASP A 152 31.23 -19.75 -2.32
N ASN A 153 32.28 -19.20 -2.92
CA ASN A 153 32.37 -17.81 -3.28
C ASN A 153 31.26 -17.43 -4.26
N MET A 154 31.00 -18.24 -5.29
CA MET A 154 29.90 -18.01 -6.25
C MET A 154 28.54 -17.90 -5.54
N ASN A 155 28.25 -18.82 -4.61
CA ASN A 155 26.99 -18.81 -3.86
C ASN A 155 26.86 -17.58 -2.96
N ILE A 156 27.96 -17.16 -2.32
CA ILE A 156 28.00 -15.93 -1.52
C ILE A 156 27.72 -14.71 -2.40
N TYR A 157 28.38 -14.57 -3.56
CA TYR A 157 28.14 -13.46 -4.48
C TYR A 157 26.70 -13.47 -5.04
N LYS A 158 26.15 -14.64 -5.36
CA LYS A 158 24.72 -14.75 -5.76
C LYS A 158 23.80 -14.22 -4.67
N THR A 159 24.05 -14.59 -3.41
CA THR A 159 23.24 -14.11 -2.28
C THR A 159 23.38 -12.60 -2.08
N TYR A 160 24.58 -12.01 -2.23
CA TYR A 160 24.76 -10.55 -2.20
C TYR A 160 23.95 -9.85 -3.30
N ASN A 161 23.89 -10.42 -4.51
CA ASN A 161 23.08 -9.88 -5.58
C ASN A 161 21.57 -9.94 -5.26
N VAL A 162 21.11 -11.02 -4.63
CA VAL A 162 19.71 -11.14 -4.19
C VAL A 162 19.41 -10.11 -3.09
N ILE A 163 20.32 -9.90 -2.12
CA ILE A 163 20.21 -8.83 -1.11
C ILE A 163 20.07 -7.47 -1.78
N HIS A 164 20.97 -7.16 -2.72
CA HIS A 164 20.97 -5.89 -3.43
C HIS A 164 19.64 -5.66 -4.18
N ASN A 165 19.16 -6.67 -4.90
CA ASN A 165 17.93 -6.59 -5.66
C ASN A 165 16.69 -6.42 -4.75
N CYS A 166 16.67 -7.11 -3.60
CA CYS A 166 15.62 -6.97 -2.60
C CYS A 166 15.58 -5.55 -2.02
N LEU A 167 16.72 -5.03 -1.55
CA LEU A 167 16.83 -3.67 -1.01
C LEU A 167 16.46 -2.62 -2.05
N LYS A 168 16.98 -2.74 -3.28
CA LYS A 168 16.64 -1.83 -4.39
C LYS A 168 15.14 -1.77 -4.64
N TYR A 169 14.46 -2.92 -4.59
CA TYR A 169 13.01 -2.98 -4.77
C TYR A 169 12.27 -2.29 -3.61
N ILE A 170 12.65 -2.58 -2.36
CA ILE A 170 12.08 -1.96 -1.16
C ILE A 170 12.24 -0.44 -1.21
N ASP A 171 13.44 0.06 -1.53
CA ASP A 171 13.71 1.49 -1.56
C ASP A 171 12.96 2.20 -2.67
N SER A 172 12.88 1.60 -3.86
CA SER A 172 12.16 2.20 -4.99
C SER A 172 10.64 2.26 -4.78
N HIS A 173 10.08 1.44 -3.88
CA HIS A 173 8.65 1.41 -3.56
C HIS A 173 8.34 1.83 -2.12
N SER A 174 9.31 2.46 -1.45
CA SER A 174 9.21 2.81 -0.02
C SER A 174 8.03 3.71 0.34
N ILE A 175 7.56 4.55 -0.59
CA ILE A 175 6.38 5.43 -0.40
C ILE A 175 5.07 4.66 -0.21
N PHE A 176 5.01 3.40 -0.65
CA PHE A 176 3.84 2.53 -0.52
C PHE A 176 3.93 1.58 0.68
N LEU A 177 5.05 1.58 1.39
CA LEU A 177 5.25 0.73 2.57
C LEU A 177 5.07 1.52 3.85
N LYS A 178 4.39 0.93 4.83
CA LYS A 178 4.34 1.52 6.17
C LYS A 178 5.76 1.63 6.73
N PRO A 179 6.14 2.76 7.33
CA PRO A 179 7.50 2.96 7.85
C PRO A 179 7.95 1.88 8.85
N SER A 180 7.04 1.36 9.68
CA SER A 180 7.32 0.26 10.61
C SER A 180 7.74 -1.02 9.87
N VAL A 181 6.97 -1.40 8.84
CA VAL A 181 7.22 -2.61 8.05
C VAL A 181 8.52 -2.48 7.26
N LYS A 182 8.73 -1.33 6.58
CA LYS A 182 10.01 -1.07 5.89
C LYS A 182 11.18 -1.24 6.83
N ASN A 183 11.13 -0.64 8.02
CA ASN A 183 12.20 -0.70 9.01
C ASN A 183 12.47 -2.15 9.49
N GLU A 184 11.45 -3.00 9.63
CA GLU A 184 11.66 -4.41 9.99
C GLU A 184 12.28 -5.22 8.84
N PHE A 185 11.90 -4.94 7.58
CA PHE A 185 12.59 -5.51 6.41
C PHE A 185 14.07 -5.10 6.40
N ASP A 186 14.36 -3.79 6.49
CA ASP A 186 15.72 -3.26 6.46
C ASP A 186 16.59 -3.89 7.56
N LYS A 187 16.11 -3.95 8.81
CA LYS A 187 16.81 -4.58 9.93
C LYS A 187 17.08 -6.06 9.70
N THR A 188 16.07 -6.80 9.20
CA THR A 188 16.22 -8.22 8.98
C THR A 188 17.22 -8.51 7.85
N ILE A 189 17.15 -7.75 6.76
CA ILE A 189 18.09 -7.88 5.64
C ILE A 189 19.51 -7.50 6.05
N GLU A 190 19.66 -6.46 6.86
CA GLU A 190 20.95 -6.06 7.38
C GLU A 190 21.56 -7.15 8.31
N SER A 191 20.75 -7.77 9.15
CA SER A 191 21.17 -8.92 9.97
C SER A 191 21.64 -10.09 9.10
N ILE A 192 20.88 -10.41 8.03
CA ILE A 192 21.27 -11.43 7.04
C ILE A 192 22.62 -11.08 6.40
N ARG A 193 22.78 -9.83 5.97
CA ARG A 193 24.02 -9.35 5.34
C ARG A 193 25.22 -9.46 6.28
N ASN A 194 25.08 -9.05 7.54
CA ASN A 194 26.16 -9.11 8.53
C ASN A 194 26.55 -10.56 8.82
N ILE A 195 25.58 -11.46 8.95
CA ILE A 195 25.88 -12.89 9.14
C ILE A 195 26.54 -13.49 7.89
N LEU A 196 26.16 -13.06 6.68
CA LEU A 196 26.79 -13.52 5.44
C LEU A 196 28.27 -13.07 5.35
N ILE A 197 28.57 -11.85 5.78
CA ILE A 197 29.96 -11.35 5.90
C ILE A 197 30.77 -12.19 6.88
N ASP A 198 30.21 -12.42 8.09
CA ASP A 198 30.88 -13.27 9.09
C ASP A 198 31.10 -14.68 8.54
N TYR A 199 30.15 -15.22 7.79
CA TYR A 199 30.23 -16.52 7.15
C TYR A 199 31.33 -16.57 6.08
N GLU A 200 31.41 -15.57 5.22
CA GLU A 200 32.47 -15.45 4.20
C GLU A 200 33.87 -15.46 4.86
N VAL A 201 34.03 -14.69 5.94
CA VAL A 201 35.29 -14.67 6.72
C VAL A 201 35.59 -16.04 7.34
N CYS A 202 34.59 -16.70 7.88
CA CYS A 202 34.74 -18.01 8.49
C CYS A 202 35.13 -19.11 7.48
N ILE A 203 34.54 -19.08 6.25
CA ILE A 203 34.94 -20.05 5.19
C ILE A 203 36.41 -19.89 4.81
N LYS A 204 36.83 -18.64 4.58
CA LYS A 204 38.23 -18.36 4.24
C LYS A 204 39.21 -18.77 5.36
N ALA A 205 38.73 -18.86 6.60
CA ALA A 205 39.51 -19.21 7.78
C ALA A 205 39.18 -20.58 8.41
N ILE A 206 38.41 -21.44 7.73
CA ILE A 206 37.72 -22.63 8.29
C ILE A 206 38.66 -23.60 9.00
N HIS A 207 39.90 -23.70 8.56
CA HIS A 207 40.90 -24.55 9.23
C HIS A 207 41.38 -23.97 10.55
N ARG A 208 41.04 -22.73 10.90
CA ARG A 208 41.57 -22.04 12.10
C ARG A 208 40.52 -21.82 13.19
N HIS A 209 39.19 -21.83 12.86
CA HIS A 209 38.14 -21.38 13.81
C HIS A 209 36.83 -22.17 13.74
N PRO A 210 36.78 -23.48 14.03
CA PRO A 210 35.52 -24.26 13.98
C PRO A 210 34.48 -23.77 14.99
N GLU A 211 34.91 -23.20 16.13
CA GLU A 211 33.96 -22.64 17.14
C GLU A 211 33.18 -21.42 16.61
N LYS A 212 33.83 -20.54 15.85
CA LYS A 212 33.17 -19.40 15.23
C LYS A 212 32.07 -19.84 14.26
N MET A 213 32.31 -20.90 13.50
CA MET A 213 31.32 -21.46 12.60
C MET A 213 30.12 -22.01 13.37
N LYS A 214 30.33 -22.65 14.51
CA LYS A 214 29.23 -23.14 15.38
C LYS A 214 28.40 -22.00 15.95
N GLU A 215 29.02 -20.92 16.42
CA GLU A 215 28.34 -19.70 16.88
C GLU A 215 27.51 -19.07 15.77
N LEU A 216 28.04 -19.02 14.55
CA LEU A 216 27.36 -18.47 13.39
C LEU A 216 26.08 -19.26 13.07
N TYR A 217 26.14 -20.58 13.07
CA TYR A 217 24.96 -21.43 12.87
C TYR A 217 23.90 -21.24 13.97
N MET A 218 24.35 -21.00 15.21
CA MET A 218 23.41 -20.68 16.30
C MET A 218 22.74 -19.32 16.09
N LYS A 219 23.48 -18.30 15.60
CA LYS A 219 22.90 -16.99 15.23
C LYS A 219 21.89 -17.13 14.10
N ILE A 220 22.21 -17.84 13.02
CA ILE A 220 21.30 -18.08 11.90
C ILE A 220 19.98 -18.66 12.39
N ASN A 221 20.04 -19.72 13.18
CA ASN A 221 18.83 -20.42 13.64
C ASN A 221 18.02 -19.63 14.66
N LYS A 222 18.65 -18.83 15.53
CA LYS A 222 17.97 -18.11 16.60
C LYS A 222 17.54 -16.71 16.20
N GLU A 223 18.42 -15.94 15.55
CA GLU A 223 18.15 -14.53 15.25
C GLU A 223 17.36 -14.38 13.96
N ILE A 224 17.83 -14.99 12.87
CA ILE A 224 17.21 -14.81 11.56
C ILE A 224 15.85 -15.49 11.47
N ALA A 225 15.70 -16.70 12.02
CA ALA A 225 14.42 -17.40 12.04
C ALA A 225 13.37 -16.64 12.86
N VAL A 226 13.76 -16.04 13.99
CA VAL A 226 12.86 -15.23 14.83
C VAL A 226 12.49 -13.92 14.12
N SER A 227 13.47 -13.23 13.52
CA SER A 227 13.22 -11.99 12.75
C SER A 227 12.32 -12.24 11.55
N LYS A 228 12.55 -13.34 10.81
CA LYS A 228 11.69 -13.78 9.69
C LYS A 228 10.26 -14.02 10.16
N LYS A 229 10.07 -14.72 11.29
CA LYS A 229 8.73 -15.01 11.82
C LYS A 229 8.00 -13.74 12.25
N LYS A 230 8.70 -12.84 12.96
CA LYS A 230 8.13 -11.54 13.35
C LYS A 230 7.68 -10.74 12.14
N LEU A 231 8.53 -10.67 11.10
CA LEU A 231 8.22 -9.96 9.86
C LEU A 231 7.02 -10.60 9.12
N GLU A 232 6.95 -11.94 9.10
CA GLU A 232 5.81 -12.68 8.56
C GLU A 232 4.50 -12.33 9.25
N ASP A 233 4.50 -12.30 10.59
CA ASP A 233 3.33 -11.95 11.39
C ASP A 233 2.87 -10.49 11.13
N GLU A 234 3.81 -9.55 10.99
CA GLU A 234 3.49 -8.16 10.62
C GLU A 234 2.90 -8.05 9.20
N VAL A 235 3.51 -8.71 8.23
CA VAL A 235 3.03 -8.73 6.84
C VAL A 235 1.65 -9.38 6.76
N GLN A 236 1.45 -10.52 7.43
CA GLN A 236 0.15 -11.19 7.49
C GLN A 236 -0.92 -10.31 8.13
N GLY A 237 -0.60 -9.61 9.21
CA GLY A 237 -1.54 -8.70 9.87
C GLY A 237 -1.98 -7.52 8.99
N ILE A 238 -1.18 -7.12 8.01
CA ILE A 238 -1.54 -6.08 7.03
C ILE A 238 -2.33 -6.67 5.86
N LEU A 239 -1.88 -7.80 5.32
CA LEU A 239 -2.51 -8.44 4.17
C LEU A 239 -3.87 -9.07 4.52
N PHE A 240 -4.06 -9.50 5.77
CA PHE A 240 -5.25 -10.22 6.24
C PHE A 240 -5.75 -9.68 7.59
N PRO A 241 -6.21 -8.43 7.66
CA PRO A 241 -6.54 -7.77 8.93
C PRO A 241 -7.71 -8.37 9.70
N ASN A 242 -8.45 -9.33 9.14
CA ASN A 242 -9.67 -9.93 9.72
C ASN A 242 -9.58 -11.45 9.92
N ILE A 243 -8.39 -12.02 9.83
CA ILE A 243 -8.13 -13.42 10.14
C ILE A 243 -7.37 -13.50 11.47
#